data_c56a61a1c6fc4865b59e087d3d448806
#
_entry.id   c56a61a1c6fc4865b59e087d3d448806
#
_cell.length_a   1.000
_cell.length_b   1.000
_cell.length_c   1.000
_cell.angle_alpha   90.00
_cell.angle_beta   90.00
_cell.angle_gamma   90.00
#
_symmetry.space_group_name_H-M   'P 1'
#
loop_
_entity.id
_entity.type
_entity.pdbx_description
1 polymer ?
#
loop_
_entity_poly.entity_id
_entity_poly.type
_entity_poly.pdbx_seq_one_letter_code
_entity_poly.pdbx_strand_id
1 'polypeptide(L)'
;GYLDKGKLSCIQDYCIYNQNNGQILPIKFVDESIYAEPPTLLFATVDKFAGIHKHPELLGIDEKFLSPNLIIQDELHLISGPLGSMVGFFESAIDYLVTRQKERIPKIVASTATTRNTQALIHKLYKREVHIFPANGITYGDNFFSHIEQVSLRRHLGLSAQIPSVKAEIRIFAHLLLARLALMKHYLIDKKIDLANNEEVIKSLITDNYLRDDLDNYWSLVAYYTSLKELGRMRSRVTQEISHTMRSGKRYLNIPIAFDPLWLEITDQRIEEFTGRIDSLKIKGLLSKVEKKALFDNRLNPQQSPDIILATNMISVGIDISRWNMMLMSSLPCSTAEYIQSTSRIARSAEGLVVNLFSRRAVRSLSLYENYTAFHHSYYKYVEPLSITPLTRSLIQNKILNNILCCVKKTMPEKSLDEVKKEVVRILVDRFELNERMQDFLERELEEKEDKNDYASSLRDIEGNIAIRIKELNY
;
A
#
# COMPACT_ATOMS: atom_id res chain seq x y z
N GLY A 1 -3.15 20.32 15.97
CA GLY A 1 -2.73 19.93 17.33
C GLY A 1 -1.36 20.49 17.68
N TYR A 2 -1.11 20.75 18.92
CA TYR A 2 0.19 21.17 19.44
C TYR A 2 0.91 19.95 20.02
N LEU A 3 2.20 19.81 19.72
CA LEU A 3 3.05 18.70 20.15
C LEU A 3 4.13 19.24 21.10
N ASP A 4 4.08 18.86 22.38
CA ASP A 4 5.12 19.16 23.36
C ASP A 4 5.58 17.87 24.03
N LYS A 5 6.89 17.59 23.98
CA LYS A 5 7.53 16.41 24.61
C LYS A 5 6.80 15.08 24.36
N GLY A 6 6.30 14.86 23.14
CA GLY A 6 5.57 13.65 22.78
C GLY A 6 4.10 13.61 23.23
N LYS A 7 3.55 14.70 23.76
CA LYS A 7 2.15 14.82 24.16
C LYS A 7 1.37 15.68 23.18
N LEU A 8 0.18 15.25 22.82
CA LEU A 8 -0.66 15.91 21.83
C LEU A 8 -1.80 16.66 22.54
N SER A 9 -1.98 17.94 22.23
CA SER A 9 -3.07 18.77 22.73
C SER A 9 -3.84 19.43 21.59
N CYS A 10 -5.08 19.80 21.85
CA CYS A 10 -5.91 20.53 20.90
C CYS A 10 -5.58 22.03 20.94
N ILE A 11 -5.61 22.69 19.79
CA ILE A 11 -5.40 24.13 19.69
C ILE A 11 -6.69 24.95 19.91
N GLN A 12 -7.84 24.33 19.96
CA GLN A 12 -9.13 24.99 20.14
C GLN A 12 -9.37 25.28 21.64
N ASP A 13 -9.64 26.51 22.01
CA ASP A 13 -9.76 26.95 23.39
C ASP A 13 -10.92 26.30 24.16
N TYR A 14 -12.00 25.94 23.47
CA TYR A 14 -13.16 25.26 24.07
C TYR A 14 -12.99 23.74 24.18
N CYS A 15 -11.90 23.17 23.70
CA CYS A 15 -11.67 21.73 23.74
C CYS A 15 -11.13 21.32 25.11
N ILE A 16 -11.69 20.25 25.68
CA ILE A 16 -11.20 19.70 26.95
C ILE A 16 -9.73 19.27 26.91
N TYR A 17 -9.24 18.91 25.72
CA TYR A 17 -7.86 18.54 25.43
C TYR A 17 -6.99 19.73 25.01
N ASN A 18 -7.43 20.97 25.26
CA ASN A 18 -6.59 22.14 25.06
C ASN A 18 -5.48 22.18 26.11
N GLN A 19 -4.31 22.65 25.71
CA GLN A 19 -3.14 22.74 26.58
C GLN A 19 -3.42 23.51 27.88
N ASN A 20 -4.25 24.54 27.82
CA ASN A 20 -4.62 25.36 28.96
C ASN A 20 -5.57 24.64 29.95
N ASN A 21 -6.28 23.61 29.50
CA ASN A 21 -7.22 22.83 30.34
C ASN A 21 -6.55 21.66 31.06
N GLY A 22 -5.23 21.47 30.88
CA GLY A 22 -4.44 20.45 31.57
C GLY A 22 -4.70 19.00 31.16
N GLN A 23 -5.65 18.75 30.26
CA GLN A 23 -5.92 17.41 29.74
C GLN A 23 -5.15 17.18 28.43
N ILE A 24 -4.57 16.00 28.30
CA ILE A 24 -3.78 15.59 27.14
C ILE A 24 -4.60 14.55 26.36
N LEU A 25 -4.54 14.62 25.04
CA LEU A 25 -5.11 13.57 24.20
C LEU A 25 -4.48 12.21 24.54
N PRO A 26 -5.27 11.16 24.80
CA PRO A 26 -4.76 9.84 25.18
C PRO A 26 -4.19 9.10 23.94
N ILE A 27 -3.32 9.76 23.19
CA ILE A 27 -2.68 9.25 21.97
C ILE A 27 -1.18 9.23 22.21
N LYS A 28 -0.57 8.07 21.98
CA LYS A 28 0.87 7.85 22.01
C LYS A 28 1.37 7.56 20.61
N PHE A 29 2.49 8.14 20.22
CA PHE A 29 3.09 7.96 18.89
C PHE A 29 4.62 7.86 18.92
N VAL A 30 5.19 7.83 20.12
CA VAL A 30 6.61 7.60 20.35
C VAL A 30 6.77 6.20 20.93
N ASP A 31 7.65 5.39 20.34
CA ASP A 31 7.85 3.98 20.68
C ASP A 31 8.11 3.79 22.18
N GLU A 32 8.99 4.59 22.79
CA GLU A 32 9.33 4.51 24.20
C GLU A 32 8.11 4.72 25.12
N SER A 33 7.22 5.64 24.76
CA SER A 33 6.01 5.91 25.54
C SER A 33 4.97 4.80 25.38
N ILE A 34 4.94 4.15 24.21
CA ILE A 34 4.07 3.00 23.92
C ILE A 34 4.56 1.77 24.71
N TYR A 35 5.87 1.54 24.73
CA TYR A 35 6.46 0.41 25.47
C TYR A 35 6.33 0.55 26.98
N ALA A 36 6.50 1.79 27.51
CA ALA A 36 6.36 2.06 28.93
C ALA A 36 4.94 1.86 29.44
N GLU A 37 3.96 2.18 28.62
CA GLU A 37 2.53 2.07 28.95
C GLU A 37 1.73 1.74 27.69
N PRO A 38 1.54 0.46 27.37
CA PRO A 38 0.82 0.01 26.19
C PRO A 38 -0.61 0.56 26.11
N PRO A 39 -1.02 1.09 24.92
CA PRO A 39 -2.36 1.63 24.74
C PRO A 39 -3.39 0.51 24.58
N THR A 40 -4.66 0.81 24.86
CA THR A 40 -5.79 -0.11 24.66
C THR A 40 -5.98 -0.46 23.18
N LEU A 41 -5.68 0.48 22.27
CA LEU A 41 -5.72 0.31 20.82
C LEU A 41 -4.33 0.64 20.24
N LEU A 42 -3.68 -0.36 19.65
CA LEU A 42 -2.35 -0.23 19.04
C LEU A 42 -2.45 -0.37 17.54
N PHE A 43 -1.96 0.65 16.80
CA PHE A 43 -1.73 0.59 15.37
C PHE A 43 -0.23 0.45 15.11
N ALA A 44 0.14 -0.59 14.39
CA ALA A 44 1.54 -0.81 14.02
C ALA A 44 1.66 -1.52 12.67
N THR A 45 2.78 -1.31 11.99
CA THR A 45 3.13 -2.10 10.81
C THR A 45 3.65 -3.47 11.22
N VAL A 46 3.58 -4.45 10.31
CA VAL A 46 4.07 -5.83 10.56
C VAL A 46 5.53 -5.86 11.00
N ASP A 47 6.34 -4.93 10.50
CA ASP A 47 7.76 -4.82 10.85
C ASP A 47 8.00 -4.50 12.34
N LYS A 48 7.08 -3.76 12.97
CA LYS A 48 7.16 -3.49 14.41
C LYS A 48 6.94 -4.76 15.23
N PHE A 49 6.07 -5.65 14.78
CA PHE A 49 5.85 -6.95 15.43
C PHE A 49 7.02 -7.93 15.24
N ALA A 50 7.86 -7.74 14.21
CA ALA A 50 9.11 -8.49 14.08
C ALA A 50 10.05 -8.27 15.29
N GLY A 51 9.95 -7.11 15.94
CA GLY A 51 10.69 -6.75 17.15
C GLY A 51 10.00 -7.13 18.48
N ILE A 52 8.89 -7.87 18.46
CA ILE A 52 8.07 -8.15 19.65
C ILE A 52 8.84 -8.87 20.77
N HIS A 53 9.87 -9.63 20.43
CA HIS A 53 10.74 -10.30 21.39
C HIS A 53 11.49 -9.32 22.32
N LYS A 54 11.67 -8.06 21.90
CA LYS A 54 12.27 -7.01 22.73
C LYS A 54 11.25 -6.40 23.69
N HIS A 55 10.00 -6.31 23.26
CA HIS A 55 8.90 -5.66 23.97
C HIS A 55 7.65 -6.54 24.09
N PRO A 56 7.78 -7.76 24.65
CA PRO A 56 6.66 -8.69 24.76
C PRO A 56 5.57 -8.21 25.74
N GLU A 57 5.89 -7.21 26.56
CA GLU A 57 4.93 -6.49 27.42
C GLU A 57 3.77 -5.89 26.65
N LEU A 58 3.95 -5.53 25.38
CA LEU A 58 2.89 -5.06 24.48
C LEU A 58 1.76 -6.08 24.29
N LEU A 59 2.05 -7.36 24.48
CA LEU A 59 1.09 -8.46 24.36
C LEU A 59 0.63 -8.99 25.71
N GLY A 60 0.89 -8.26 26.80
CA GLY A 60 0.36 -8.55 28.12
C GLY A 60 1.09 -9.66 28.87
N ILE A 61 2.42 -9.83 28.66
CA ILE A 61 3.23 -10.74 29.48
C ILE A 61 3.30 -10.28 30.93
N ASP A 62 3.29 -8.97 31.13
CA ASP A 62 3.27 -8.36 32.45
C ASP A 62 1.81 -8.29 32.92
N GLU A 63 1.52 -8.70 34.17
CA GLU A 63 0.16 -8.66 34.75
C GLU A 63 -0.48 -7.27 34.76
N LYS A 64 0.35 -6.24 34.61
CA LYS A 64 -0.09 -4.85 34.49
C LYS A 64 -0.86 -4.54 33.21
N PHE A 65 -0.65 -5.30 32.15
CA PHE A 65 -1.20 -5.00 30.84
C PHE A 65 -2.09 -6.14 30.33
N LEU A 66 -3.21 -5.75 29.75
CA LEU A 66 -4.14 -6.72 29.16
C LEU A 66 -3.63 -7.22 27.82
N SER A 67 -3.56 -8.54 27.66
CA SER A 67 -3.32 -9.16 26.37
C SER A 67 -4.45 -8.82 25.37
N PRO A 68 -4.17 -8.63 24.08
CA PRO A 68 -5.18 -8.28 23.08
C PRO A 68 -6.27 -9.36 22.97
N ASN A 69 -7.52 -8.93 22.88
CA ASN A 69 -8.67 -9.80 22.61
C ASN A 69 -9.02 -9.86 21.13
N LEU A 70 -8.55 -8.86 20.37
CA LEU A 70 -8.83 -8.69 18.95
C LEU A 70 -7.54 -8.27 18.24
N ILE A 71 -7.22 -8.95 17.16
CA ILE A 71 -6.15 -8.60 16.23
C ILE A 71 -6.81 -8.31 14.87
N ILE A 72 -6.63 -7.10 14.37
CA ILE A 72 -7.11 -6.73 13.03
C ILE A 72 -5.89 -6.64 12.11
N GLN A 73 -5.90 -7.41 11.04
CA GLN A 73 -4.84 -7.42 10.03
C GLN A 73 -5.38 -6.94 8.71
N ASP A 74 -5.01 -5.73 8.35
CA ASP A 74 -5.40 -5.14 7.07
C ASP A 74 -4.45 -5.54 5.95
N GLU A 75 -4.97 -5.56 4.71
CA GLU A 75 -4.21 -5.87 3.50
C GLU A 75 -3.44 -7.21 3.57
N LEU A 76 -4.10 -8.26 4.04
CA LEU A 76 -3.50 -9.60 4.23
C LEU A 76 -2.74 -10.11 2.99
N HIS A 77 -3.14 -9.72 1.78
CA HIS A 77 -2.49 -10.12 0.54
C HIS A 77 -1.04 -9.63 0.40
N LEU A 78 -0.64 -8.61 1.15
CA LEU A 78 0.76 -8.17 1.21
C LEU A 78 1.65 -9.19 1.93
N ILE A 79 1.07 -10.05 2.76
CA ILE A 79 1.77 -11.12 3.47
C ILE A 79 1.86 -12.34 2.56
N SER A 80 2.80 -12.30 1.62
CA SER A 80 3.03 -13.40 0.68
C SER A 80 4.51 -13.58 0.37
N GLY A 81 4.88 -14.73 -0.18
CA GLY A 81 6.26 -15.07 -0.52
C GLY A 81 7.21 -15.05 0.69
N PRO A 82 8.43 -14.50 0.56
CA PRO A 82 9.40 -14.45 1.65
C PRO A 82 8.92 -13.70 2.89
N LEU A 83 8.21 -12.59 2.70
CA LEU A 83 7.61 -11.82 3.80
C LEU A 83 6.58 -12.66 4.56
N GLY A 84 5.70 -13.36 3.85
CA GLY A 84 4.72 -14.25 4.47
C GLY A 84 5.35 -15.38 5.27
N SER A 85 6.47 -15.91 4.81
CA SER A 85 7.22 -16.91 5.56
C SER A 85 7.78 -16.36 6.87
N MET A 86 8.32 -15.15 6.88
CA MET A 86 8.79 -14.45 8.09
C MET A 86 7.64 -14.15 9.05
N VAL A 87 6.52 -13.65 8.51
CA VAL A 87 5.35 -13.31 9.31
C VAL A 87 4.78 -14.55 9.99
N GLY A 88 4.78 -15.71 9.36
CA GLY A 88 4.37 -16.98 9.99
C GLY A 88 5.11 -17.27 11.29
N PHE A 89 6.40 -16.95 11.39
CA PHE A 89 7.16 -17.06 12.63
C PHE A 89 6.75 -16.03 13.68
N PHE A 90 6.57 -14.77 13.27
CA PHE A 90 6.13 -13.73 14.20
C PHE A 90 4.73 -14.01 14.75
N GLU A 91 3.84 -14.46 13.90
CA GLU A 91 2.50 -14.88 14.31
C GLU A 91 2.54 -16.09 15.28
N SER A 92 3.53 -16.96 15.13
CA SER A 92 3.74 -18.06 16.10
C SER A 92 4.11 -17.54 17.48
N ALA A 93 5.02 -16.57 17.53
CA ALA A 93 5.43 -15.94 18.77
C ALA A 93 4.29 -15.13 19.40
N ILE A 94 3.59 -14.33 18.59
CA ILE A 94 2.45 -13.51 19.03
C ILE A 94 1.34 -14.40 19.60
N ASP A 95 0.96 -15.43 18.86
CA ASP A 95 -0.08 -16.36 19.27
C ASP A 95 0.28 -17.09 20.57
N TYR A 96 1.53 -17.56 20.70
CA TYR A 96 2.03 -18.14 21.94
C TYR A 96 1.93 -17.18 23.13
N LEU A 97 2.41 -15.94 22.95
CA LEU A 97 2.40 -14.94 24.01
C LEU A 97 0.98 -14.57 24.45
N VAL A 98 0.07 -14.45 23.50
CA VAL A 98 -1.31 -14.00 23.77
C VAL A 98 -2.17 -15.13 24.32
N THR A 99 -1.99 -16.37 23.89
CA THR A 99 -2.84 -17.50 24.31
C THR A 99 -2.44 -18.10 25.64
N ARG A 100 -1.15 -18.00 26.02
CA ARG A 100 -0.64 -18.65 27.24
C ARG A 100 -1.24 -18.14 28.54
N GLN A 101 -1.58 -16.85 28.60
CA GLN A 101 -2.10 -16.21 29.83
C GLN A 101 -3.62 -16.18 29.92
N LYS A 102 -4.33 -16.69 28.93
CA LYS A 102 -5.78 -16.58 28.88
C LYS A 102 -6.45 -17.89 28.49
N GLU A 103 -7.59 -18.13 29.14
CA GLU A 103 -8.55 -19.14 28.72
C GLU A 103 -9.20 -18.81 27.35
N ARG A 104 -9.02 -17.58 26.83
CA ARG A 104 -9.63 -17.12 25.59
C ARG A 104 -8.58 -16.75 24.55
N ILE A 105 -8.70 -17.38 23.40
CA ILE A 105 -7.90 -17.11 22.20
C ILE A 105 -8.39 -15.80 21.57
N PRO A 106 -7.52 -14.83 21.21
CA PRO A 106 -7.93 -13.59 20.58
C PRO A 106 -8.61 -13.85 19.24
N LYS A 107 -9.62 -13.07 18.91
CA LYS A 107 -10.24 -13.10 17.59
C LYS A 107 -9.31 -12.42 16.60
N ILE A 108 -9.08 -13.04 15.44
CA ILE A 108 -8.36 -12.43 14.31
C ILE A 108 -9.36 -12.06 13.23
N VAL A 109 -9.32 -10.82 12.79
CA VAL A 109 -10.09 -10.31 11.64
C VAL A 109 -9.07 -9.84 10.61
N ALA A 110 -9.05 -10.51 9.45
CA ALA A 110 -8.16 -10.13 8.36
C ALA A 110 -8.96 -9.58 7.17
N SER A 111 -8.55 -8.44 6.63
CA SER A 111 -9.12 -7.87 5.42
C SER A 111 -8.19 -8.04 4.23
N THR A 112 -8.75 -8.22 3.05
CA THR A 112 -7.98 -8.32 1.81
C THR A 112 -8.84 -8.03 0.59
N ALA A 113 -8.29 -7.30 -0.37
CA ALA A 113 -9.00 -6.95 -1.59
C ALA A 113 -9.06 -8.13 -2.59
N THR A 114 -8.04 -8.96 -2.62
CA THR A 114 -7.88 -9.99 -3.66
C THR A 114 -7.16 -11.21 -3.12
N THR A 115 -7.89 -12.29 -2.83
CA THR A 115 -7.25 -13.56 -2.50
C THR A 115 -7.95 -14.73 -3.18
N ARG A 116 -7.14 -15.68 -3.58
CA ARG A 116 -7.58 -17.00 -3.99
C ARG A 116 -7.04 -18.04 -3.00
N ASN A 117 -7.83 -19.04 -2.67
CA ASN A 117 -7.43 -20.10 -1.75
C ASN A 117 -7.13 -19.62 -0.31
N THR A 118 -7.93 -18.68 0.17
CA THR A 118 -7.76 -17.97 1.45
C THR A 118 -7.72 -18.93 2.65
N GLN A 119 -8.52 -19.99 2.65
CA GLN A 119 -8.57 -20.95 3.76
C GLN A 119 -7.22 -21.62 3.99
N ALA A 120 -6.58 -22.15 2.93
CA ALA A 120 -5.27 -22.79 3.04
C ALA A 120 -4.17 -21.79 3.47
N LEU A 121 -4.25 -20.54 3.00
CA LEU A 121 -3.33 -19.48 3.41
C LEU A 121 -3.44 -19.19 4.91
N ILE A 122 -4.65 -18.95 5.39
CA ILE A 122 -4.91 -18.57 6.79
C ILE A 122 -4.62 -19.74 7.72
N HIS A 123 -4.94 -20.96 7.32
CA HIS A 123 -4.58 -22.14 8.10
C HIS A 123 -3.05 -22.24 8.27
N LYS A 124 -2.27 -21.99 7.23
CA LYS A 124 -0.80 -21.96 7.31
C LYS A 124 -0.27 -20.82 8.18
N LEU A 125 -0.92 -19.64 8.13
CA LEU A 125 -0.46 -18.46 8.83
C LEU A 125 -0.85 -18.47 10.31
N TYR A 126 -2.11 -18.80 10.62
CA TYR A 126 -2.67 -18.70 11.97
C TYR A 126 -3.01 -20.02 12.64
N LYS A 127 -2.97 -21.15 11.90
CA LYS A 127 -3.39 -22.47 12.39
C LYS A 127 -4.81 -22.47 12.99
N ARG A 128 -5.73 -21.73 12.36
CA ARG A 128 -7.12 -21.54 12.81
C ARG A 128 -8.11 -21.83 11.72
N GLU A 129 -9.32 -22.18 12.09
CA GLU A 129 -10.45 -22.24 11.17
C GLU A 129 -10.83 -20.85 10.68
N VAL A 130 -11.31 -20.78 9.43
CA VAL A 130 -11.58 -19.51 8.73
C VAL A 130 -13.05 -19.43 8.38
N HIS A 131 -13.65 -18.33 8.77
CA HIS A 131 -14.95 -17.90 8.29
C HIS A 131 -14.78 -16.73 7.31
N ILE A 132 -15.17 -16.94 6.06
CA ILE A 132 -15.11 -15.90 5.03
C ILE A 132 -16.36 -15.04 5.13
N PHE A 133 -16.18 -13.74 5.21
CA PHE A 133 -17.24 -12.74 5.25
C PHE A 133 -16.98 -11.67 4.18
N PRO A 134 -18.01 -11.20 3.46
CA PRO A 134 -19.39 -11.74 3.47
C PRO A 134 -19.47 -13.12 2.81
N ALA A 135 -20.50 -13.87 3.14
CA ALA A 135 -20.80 -15.12 2.45
C ALA A 135 -21.13 -14.84 0.98
N ASN A 136 -20.74 -15.75 0.09
CA ASN A 136 -21.06 -15.63 -1.33
C ASN A 136 -22.56 -15.62 -1.56
N GLY A 137 -23.02 -14.77 -2.48
CA GLY A 137 -24.37 -14.79 -3.00
C GLY A 137 -24.57 -15.88 -4.06
N ILE A 138 -25.77 -15.91 -4.67
CA ILE A 138 -26.12 -16.85 -5.74
C ILE A 138 -25.35 -16.51 -7.02
N THR A 139 -25.17 -15.22 -7.29
CA THR A 139 -24.44 -14.71 -8.45
C THR A 139 -23.07 -14.15 -8.04
N TYR A 140 -22.12 -14.21 -8.97
CA TYR A 140 -20.77 -13.70 -8.73
C TYR A 140 -20.81 -12.20 -8.45
N GLY A 141 -20.18 -11.80 -7.35
CA GLY A 141 -20.07 -10.40 -6.94
C GLY A 141 -21.29 -9.83 -6.21
N ASP A 142 -22.41 -10.57 -6.16
CA ASP A 142 -23.56 -10.20 -5.39
C ASP A 142 -23.59 -10.91 -4.04
N ASN A 143 -23.89 -10.17 -2.99
CA ASN A 143 -24.09 -10.70 -1.64
C ASN A 143 -25.03 -9.76 -0.87
N PHE A 144 -25.33 -10.09 0.38
CA PHE A 144 -26.22 -9.26 1.20
C PHE A 144 -25.77 -7.80 1.34
N PHE A 145 -24.47 -7.52 1.25
CA PHE A 145 -23.88 -6.21 1.52
C PHE A 145 -23.52 -5.44 0.26
N SER A 146 -23.37 -6.10 -0.88
CA SER A 146 -22.91 -5.48 -2.12
C SER A 146 -23.49 -6.16 -3.35
N HIS A 147 -23.64 -5.40 -4.41
CA HIS A 147 -24.03 -5.86 -5.74
C HIS A 147 -23.14 -5.22 -6.80
N ILE A 148 -23.03 -5.86 -7.95
CA ILE A 148 -22.28 -5.30 -9.08
C ILE A 148 -23.20 -4.37 -9.85
N GLU A 149 -22.80 -3.11 -9.99
CA GLU A 149 -23.50 -2.17 -10.87
C GLU A 149 -23.28 -2.53 -12.34
N GLN A 150 -24.33 -2.38 -13.15
CA GLN A 150 -24.27 -2.70 -14.58
C GLN A 150 -23.44 -1.67 -15.38
N VAL A 151 -23.31 -0.44 -14.87
CA VAL A 151 -22.55 0.63 -15.53
C VAL A 151 -21.10 0.58 -15.08
N SER A 152 -20.21 0.31 -16.01
CA SER A 152 -18.77 0.33 -15.74
C SER A 152 -18.23 1.76 -15.83
N LEU A 153 -17.70 2.26 -14.72
CA LEU A 153 -16.99 3.56 -14.70
C LEU A 153 -15.60 3.48 -15.32
N ARG A 154 -14.98 2.30 -15.35
CA ARG A 154 -13.58 2.14 -15.82
C ARG A 154 -13.53 1.39 -17.14
N ARG A 155 -12.92 2.03 -18.13
CA ARG A 155 -12.63 1.42 -19.43
C ARG A 155 -11.16 1.08 -19.53
N HIS A 156 -10.86 -0.12 -20.00
CA HIS A 156 -9.49 -0.60 -20.25
C HIS A 156 -9.22 -0.65 -21.74
N LEU A 157 -8.09 -0.06 -22.18
CA LEU A 157 -7.62 -0.08 -23.54
C LEU A 157 -6.24 -0.74 -23.62
N GLY A 158 -6.10 -1.79 -24.40
CA GLY A 158 -4.82 -2.48 -24.64
C GLY A 158 -4.15 -1.97 -25.92
N LEU A 159 -2.92 -1.50 -25.81
CA LEU A 159 -2.11 -1.05 -26.92
C LEU A 159 -0.82 -1.86 -27.03
N SER A 160 -0.53 -2.38 -28.24
CA SER A 160 0.74 -3.03 -28.54
C SER A 160 1.38 -2.33 -29.76
N ALA A 161 2.46 -1.59 -29.51
CA ALA A 161 3.09 -0.79 -30.54
C ALA A 161 4.18 -1.55 -31.30
N GLN A 162 4.25 -1.33 -32.62
CA GLN A 162 5.33 -1.87 -33.45
C GLN A 162 6.63 -1.04 -33.38
N ILE A 163 6.52 0.22 -32.95
CA ILE A 163 7.67 1.12 -32.77
C ILE A 163 8.39 0.81 -31.43
N PRO A 164 9.64 1.28 -31.25
CA PRO A 164 10.33 1.12 -29.99
C PRO A 164 9.49 1.58 -28.80
N SER A 165 9.43 0.78 -27.73
CA SER A 165 8.53 0.96 -26.59
C SER A 165 8.57 2.38 -26.00
N VAL A 166 9.75 2.99 -25.89
CA VAL A 166 9.93 4.34 -25.38
C VAL A 166 9.26 5.40 -26.26
N LYS A 167 9.39 5.29 -27.59
CA LYS A 167 8.72 6.23 -28.52
C LYS A 167 7.21 6.06 -28.49
N ALA A 168 6.72 4.82 -28.37
CA ALA A 168 5.31 4.55 -28.21
C ALA A 168 4.77 5.18 -26.93
N GLU A 169 5.46 4.97 -25.85
CA GLU A 169 5.12 5.51 -24.52
C GLU A 169 5.02 7.04 -24.54
N ILE A 170 6.03 7.74 -25.08
CA ILE A 170 6.03 9.20 -25.23
C ILE A 170 4.83 9.69 -26.04
N ARG A 171 4.53 9.01 -27.17
CA ARG A 171 3.38 9.37 -28.01
C ARG A 171 2.06 9.16 -27.28
N ILE A 172 1.87 8.04 -26.59
CA ILE A 172 0.66 7.75 -25.84
C ILE A 172 0.49 8.78 -24.72
N PHE A 173 1.56 9.07 -23.99
CA PHE A 173 1.58 10.10 -22.95
C PHE A 173 1.11 11.46 -23.48
N ALA A 174 1.72 11.92 -24.56
CA ALA A 174 1.38 13.20 -25.17
C ALA A 174 -0.07 13.23 -25.64
N HIS A 175 -0.59 12.16 -26.26
CA HIS A 175 -1.97 12.12 -26.74
C HIS A 175 -2.99 12.05 -25.60
N LEU A 176 -2.70 11.35 -24.51
CA LEU A 176 -3.55 11.32 -23.31
C LEU A 176 -3.63 12.72 -22.67
N LEU A 177 -2.51 13.44 -22.58
CA LEU A 177 -2.51 14.82 -22.09
C LEU A 177 -3.22 15.79 -23.04
N LEU A 178 -3.16 15.54 -24.36
CA LEU A 178 -3.92 16.32 -25.35
C LEU A 178 -5.42 16.04 -25.31
N ALA A 179 -5.85 14.92 -24.77
CA ALA A 179 -7.27 14.57 -24.68
C ALA A 179 -8.08 15.61 -23.89
N ARG A 180 -7.49 16.23 -22.88
CA ARG A 180 -8.12 17.33 -22.13
C ARG A 180 -8.45 18.55 -23.01
N LEU A 181 -7.57 18.85 -23.98
CA LEU A 181 -7.84 19.92 -24.96
C LEU A 181 -8.93 19.53 -25.96
N ALA A 182 -8.96 18.26 -26.36
CA ALA A 182 -10.02 17.75 -27.23
C ALA A 182 -11.38 17.78 -26.54
N LEU A 183 -11.43 17.40 -25.26
CA LEU A 183 -12.64 17.46 -24.42
C LEU A 183 -13.14 18.90 -24.30
N MET A 184 -12.25 19.84 -23.97
CA MET A 184 -12.58 21.26 -23.91
C MET A 184 -13.15 21.79 -25.23
N LYS A 185 -12.47 21.48 -26.34
CA LYS A 185 -12.93 21.89 -27.68
C LYS A 185 -14.32 21.34 -27.98
N HIS A 186 -14.57 20.07 -27.73
CA HIS A 186 -15.86 19.44 -27.95
C HIS A 186 -16.96 20.12 -27.16
N TYR A 187 -16.75 20.38 -25.88
CA TYR A 187 -17.69 21.11 -25.02
C TYR A 187 -18.01 22.51 -25.51
N LEU A 188 -16.98 23.28 -25.91
CA LEU A 188 -17.18 24.64 -26.44
C LEU A 188 -17.97 24.66 -27.73
N ILE A 189 -17.75 23.68 -28.63
CA ILE A 189 -18.53 23.52 -29.87
C ILE A 189 -20.00 23.18 -29.57
N ASP A 190 -20.25 22.26 -28.65
CA ASP A 190 -21.61 21.89 -28.26
C ASP A 190 -22.38 23.07 -27.66
N LYS A 191 -21.71 23.95 -26.95
CA LYS A 191 -22.26 25.20 -26.41
C LYS A 191 -22.34 26.29 -27.46
N LYS A 192 -21.94 26.06 -28.72
CA LYS A 192 -21.91 27.04 -29.83
C LYS A 192 -21.04 28.27 -29.54
N ILE A 193 -19.99 28.12 -28.74
CA ILE A 193 -19.04 29.17 -28.43
C ILE A 193 -18.05 29.29 -29.58
N ASP A 194 -17.84 30.52 -30.05
CA ASP A 194 -16.87 30.79 -31.11
C ASP A 194 -15.45 30.60 -30.60
N LEU A 195 -14.79 29.57 -31.08
CA LEU A 195 -13.41 29.24 -30.69
C LEU A 195 -12.39 30.32 -31.11
N ALA A 196 -12.75 31.21 -32.03
CA ALA A 196 -11.92 32.36 -32.42
C ALA A 196 -12.04 33.52 -31.45
N ASN A 197 -13.13 33.58 -30.65
CA ASN A 197 -13.36 34.59 -29.65
C ASN A 197 -12.74 34.20 -28.30
N ASN A 198 -11.51 34.64 -28.07
CA ASN A 198 -10.76 34.32 -26.86
C ASN A 198 -11.44 34.73 -25.56
N GLU A 199 -12.13 35.89 -25.55
CA GLU A 199 -12.81 36.41 -24.36
C GLU A 199 -13.99 35.51 -23.96
N GLU A 200 -14.79 35.08 -24.93
CA GLU A 200 -15.91 34.18 -24.69
C GLU A 200 -15.46 32.79 -24.21
N VAL A 201 -14.41 32.28 -24.80
CA VAL A 201 -13.79 31.00 -24.39
C VAL A 201 -13.25 31.10 -22.97
N ILE A 202 -12.50 32.15 -22.64
CA ILE A 202 -11.96 32.40 -21.30
C ILE A 202 -13.10 32.52 -20.28
N LYS A 203 -14.11 33.30 -20.60
CA LYS A 203 -15.27 33.49 -19.75
C LYS A 203 -15.97 32.13 -19.46
N SER A 204 -16.20 31.34 -20.50
CA SER A 204 -16.83 30.02 -20.35
C SER A 204 -16.03 29.08 -19.49
N LEU A 205 -14.71 29.00 -19.68
CA LEU A 205 -13.82 28.14 -18.86
C LEU A 205 -13.77 28.57 -17.39
N ILE A 206 -13.90 29.85 -17.11
CA ILE A 206 -13.87 30.37 -15.73
C ILE A 206 -15.22 30.22 -15.05
N THR A 207 -16.33 30.43 -15.77
CA THR A 207 -17.67 30.51 -15.17
C THR A 207 -18.43 29.19 -15.19
N ASP A 208 -18.14 28.28 -16.13
CA ASP A 208 -18.85 27.01 -16.26
C ASP A 208 -18.23 25.94 -15.33
N ASN A 209 -18.95 25.65 -14.25
CA ASN A 209 -18.51 24.67 -13.27
C ASN A 209 -18.47 23.26 -13.84
N TYR A 210 -19.40 22.89 -14.73
CA TYR A 210 -19.44 21.56 -15.35
C TYR A 210 -18.21 21.32 -16.20
N LEU A 211 -17.87 22.27 -17.06
CA LEU A 211 -16.67 22.17 -17.89
C LEU A 211 -15.41 22.07 -17.04
N ARG A 212 -15.31 22.85 -15.96
CA ARG A 212 -14.15 22.79 -15.05
C ARG A 212 -14.06 21.46 -14.32
N ASP A 213 -15.15 20.92 -13.84
CA ASP A 213 -15.16 19.64 -13.13
C ASP A 213 -14.85 18.48 -14.08
N ASP A 214 -15.37 18.51 -15.31
CA ASP A 214 -15.03 17.52 -16.33
C ASP A 214 -13.56 17.60 -16.75
N LEU A 215 -13.03 18.81 -16.97
CA LEU A 215 -11.61 18.98 -17.26
C LEU A 215 -10.72 18.55 -16.09
N ASP A 216 -11.13 18.82 -14.86
CA ASP A 216 -10.40 18.42 -13.67
C ASP A 216 -10.32 16.89 -13.54
N ASN A 217 -11.40 16.18 -13.85
CA ASN A 217 -11.46 14.74 -13.85
C ASN A 217 -10.42 14.08 -14.80
N TYR A 218 -10.06 14.75 -15.88
CA TYR A 218 -9.09 14.26 -16.86
C TYR A 218 -7.80 15.10 -16.92
N TRP A 219 -7.58 15.95 -15.91
CA TRP A 219 -6.43 16.85 -15.89
C TRP A 219 -5.12 16.10 -15.66
N SER A 220 -5.07 15.28 -14.63
CA SER A 220 -3.85 14.57 -14.21
C SER A 220 -3.79 13.19 -14.86
N LEU A 221 -2.64 12.88 -15.47
CA LEU A 221 -2.33 11.54 -15.97
C LEU A 221 -1.47 10.78 -14.96
N VAL A 222 -1.97 9.68 -14.47
CA VAL A 222 -1.20 8.74 -13.63
C VAL A 222 -0.48 7.75 -14.51
N ALA A 223 0.84 7.63 -14.39
CA ALA A 223 1.65 6.65 -15.10
C ALA A 223 2.28 5.66 -14.13
N TYR A 224 1.94 4.38 -14.31
CA TYR A 224 2.43 3.31 -13.45
C TYR A 224 3.65 2.60 -14.05
N TYR A 225 4.63 2.33 -13.19
CA TYR A 225 5.88 1.63 -13.50
C TYR A 225 6.16 0.54 -12.48
N THR A 226 6.67 -0.60 -12.94
CA THR A 226 7.06 -1.70 -12.07
C THR A 226 8.45 -1.50 -11.44
N SER A 227 9.25 -0.58 -11.99
CA SER A 227 10.60 -0.31 -11.46
C SER A 227 10.92 1.18 -11.41
N LEU A 228 11.68 1.55 -10.39
CA LEU A 228 12.22 2.91 -10.23
C LEU A 228 13.16 3.33 -11.37
N LYS A 229 13.81 2.36 -12.03
CA LYS A 229 14.69 2.59 -13.18
C LYS A 229 13.90 3.04 -14.40
N GLU A 230 12.78 2.39 -14.68
CA GLU A 230 11.91 2.77 -15.80
C GLU A 230 11.26 4.13 -15.56
N LEU A 231 10.76 4.35 -14.34
CA LEU A 231 10.19 5.63 -13.92
C LEU A 231 11.21 6.76 -14.08
N GLY A 232 12.43 6.60 -13.56
CA GLY A 232 13.49 7.62 -13.66
C GLY A 232 13.88 7.93 -15.10
N ARG A 233 13.92 6.91 -15.98
CA ARG A 233 14.14 7.10 -17.42
C ARG A 233 13.05 7.96 -18.05
N MET A 234 11.79 7.74 -17.70
CA MET A 234 10.70 8.54 -18.22
C MET A 234 10.71 9.96 -17.64
N ARG A 235 10.94 10.10 -16.34
CA ARG A 235 11.03 11.40 -15.67
C ARG A 235 11.98 12.38 -16.38
N SER A 236 13.14 11.90 -16.83
CA SER A 236 14.11 12.73 -17.54
C SER A 236 13.67 13.16 -18.96
N ARG A 237 12.65 12.51 -19.52
CA ARG A 237 12.18 12.76 -20.90
C ARG A 237 10.87 13.53 -20.97
N VAL A 238 10.10 13.53 -19.87
CA VAL A 238 8.75 14.09 -19.83
C VAL A 238 8.74 15.56 -20.26
N THR A 239 9.62 16.38 -19.73
CA THR A 239 9.60 17.82 -19.97
C THR A 239 9.93 18.19 -21.42
N GLN A 240 10.86 17.49 -22.04
CA GLN A 240 11.31 17.83 -23.39
C GLN A 240 10.53 17.08 -24.48
N GLU A 241 10.56 15.74 -24.45
CA GLU A 241 10.05 14.92 -25.53
C GLU A 241 8.52 14.90 -25.58
N ILE A 242 7.84 14.89 -24.41
CA ILE A 242 6.38 14.90 -24.35
C ILE A 242 5.83 16.27 -24.77
N SER A 243 6.38 17.37 -24.24
CA SER A 243 5.96 18.71 -24.64
C SER A 243 6.16 18.96 -26.14
N HIS A 244 7.28 18.52 -26.71
CA HIS A 244 7.49 18.59 -28.15
C HIS A 244 6.46 17.78 -28.95
N THR A 245 6.15 16.56 -28.49
CA THR A 245 5.17 15.69 -29.13
C THR A 245 3.75 16.26 -29.03
N MET A 246 3.39 16.87 -27.90
CA MET A 246 2.11 17.56 -27.71
C MET A 246 1.96 18.73 -28.68
N ARG A 247 2.98 19.57 -28.85
CA ARG A 247 2.96 20.68 -29.82
C ARG A 247 2.76 20.18 -31.25
N SER A 248 3.37 19.07 -31.61
CA SER A 248 3.18 18.45 -32.92
C SER A 248 1.78 17.84 -33.07
N GLY A 249 1.25 17.18 -32.04
CA GLY A 249 -0.07 16.56 -32.01
C GLY A 249 -1.22 17.58 -32.01
N LYS A 250 -1.03 18.78 -31.47
CA LYS A 250 -2.01 19.87 -31.48
C LYS A 250 -2.54 20.19 -32.88
N ARG A 251 -1.70 20.07 -33.90
CA ARG A 251 -2.09 20.35 -35.30
C ARG A 251 -3.26 19.49 -35.76
N TYR A 252 -3.38 18.25 -35.28
CA TYR A 252 -4.48 17.36 -35.61
C TYR A 252 -5.79 17.73 -34.92
N LEU A 253 -5.73 18.51 -33.84
CA LEU A 253 -6.90 18.90 -33.06
C LEU A 253 -7.54 20.20 -33.57
N ASN A 254 -6.90 20.96 -34.49
CA ASN A 254 -7.36 22.26 -34.95
C ASN A 254 -7.79 23.18 -33.80
N ILE A 255 -6.96 23.28 -32.77
CA ILE A 255 -7.22 24.14 -31.60
C ILE A 255 -6.64 25.52 -31.88
N PRO A 256 -7.39 26.60 -31.60
CA PRO A 256 -6.94 27.99 -31.81
C PRO A 256 -5.63 28.28 -31.04
N ILE A 257 -4.85 29.21 -31.59
CA ILE A 257 -3.51 29.60 -31.09
C ILE A 257 -3.58 30.17 -29.66
N ALA A 258 -4.72 30.73 -29.26
CA ALA A 258 -4.95 31.30 -27.94
C ALA A 258 -4.71 30.36 -26.75
N PHE A 259 -4.73 29.04 -26.97
CA PHE A 259 -4.48 28.03 -25.98
C PHE A 259 -3.01 27.54 -25.91
N ASP A 260 -2.10 28.31 -26.54
CA ASP A 260 -0.66 28.12 -26.49
C ASP A 260 -0.06 29.02 -25.40
N PRO A 261 1.01 28.69 -24.81
CA PRO A 261 1.85 27.50 -24.67
C PRO A 261 1.66 26.72 -23.36
N LEU A 262 0.91 27.25 -22.40
CA LEU A 262 0.86 26.76 -20.99
C LEU A 262 0.22 25.38 -20.84
N TRP A 263 -0.70 25.01 -21.71
CA TRP A 263 -1.35 23.71 -21.73
C TRP A 263 -0.49 22.63 -22.42
N LEU A 264 0.50 23.05 -23.20
CA LEU A 264 1.37 22.20 -23.99
C LEU A 264 2.78 22.05 -23.40
N GLU A 265 3.09 22.87 -22.39
CA GLU A 265 4.36 22.81 -21.67
C GLU A 265 4.20 22.09 -20.34
N ILE A 266 4.90 20.96 -20.20
CA ILE A 266 5.01 20.25 -18.94
C ILE A 266 6.28 20.69 -18.26
N THR A 267 6.16 21.38 -17.14
CA THR A 267 7.29 21.81 -16.31
C THR A 267 7.55 20.82 -15.19
N ASP A 268 8.76 20.80 -14.66
CA ASP A 268 9.14 19.92 -13.54
C ASP A 268 8.26 20.12 -12.29
N GLN A 269 7.79 21.33 -12.07
CA GLN A 269 6.90 21.67 -10.93
C GLN A 269 5.51 21.03 -11.02
N ARG A 270 5.13 20.59 -12.22
CA ARG A 270 3.82 19.97 -12.52
C ARG A 270 3.89 18.45 -12.65
N ILE A 271 5.03 17.86 -12.28
CA ILE A 271 5.25 16.43 -12.27
C ILE A 271 5.52 15.98 -10.84
N GLU A 272 4.73 15.03 -10.37
CA GLU A 272 4.89 14.45 -9.03
C GLU A 272 5.24 12.96 -9.12
N GLU A 273 5.90 12.47 -8.08
CA GLU A 273 6.27 11.05 -7.98
C GLU A 273 5.64 10.42 -6.74
N PHE A 274 5.07 9.22 -6.90
CA PHE A 274 4.62 8.36 -5.81
C PHE A 274 5.44 7.08 -5.78
N THR A 275 6.56 7.13 -5.10
CA THR A 275 7.52 6.03 -5.01
C THR A 275 8.02 5.84 -3.58
N GLY A 276 8.54 4.66 -3.27
CA GLY A 276 9.14 4.37 -1.97
C GLY A 276 10.40 5.20 -1.60
N ARG A 277 10.83 6.12 -2.49
CA ARG A 277 11.92 7.08 -2.21
C ARG A 277 11.45 8.34 -1.48
N ILE A 278 10.13 8.56 -1.44
CA ILE A 278 9.58 9.76 -0.82
C ILE A 278 9.62 9.59 0.69
N ASP A 279 10.15 10.60 1.35
CA ASP A 279 10.11 10.70 2.80
C ASP A 279 8.65 10.75 3.29
N SER A 280 8.34 9.97 4.32
CA SER A 280 6.99 9.90 4.92
C SER A 280 6.46 11.27 5.35
N LEU A 281 7.31 12.19 5.77
CA LEU A 281 6.94 13.56 6.13
C LEU A 281 6.45 14.37 4.92
N LYS A 282 6.95 14.08 3.72
CA LYS A 282 6.57 14.77 2.48
C LYS A 282 5.28 14.20 1.86
N ILE A 283 4.91 12.97 2.18
CA ILE A 283 3.73 12.31 1.60
C ILE A 283 2.46 13.12 1.86
N LYS A 284 2.27 13.64 3.07
CA LYS A 284 1.08 14.45 3.42
C LYS A 284 0.96 15.71 2.56
N GLY A 285 2.07 16.41 2.34
CA GLY A 285 2.11 17.59 1.47
C GLY A 285 1.82 17.24 0.01
N LEU A 286 2.35 16.11 -0.45
CA LEU A 286 2.12 15.59 -1.80
C LEU A 286 0.67 15.19 -2.01
N LEU A 287 0.04 14.47 -1.09
CA LEU A 287 -1.38 14.12 -1.13
C LEU A 287 -2.24 15.39 -1.22
N SER A 288 -1.99 16.37 -0.35
CA SER A 288 -2.70 17.65 -0.39
C SER A 288 -2.52 18.38 -1.71
N LYS A 289 -1.37 18.25 -2.39
CA LYS A 289 -1.12 18.86 -3.70
C LYS A 289 -1.93 18.18 -4.81
N VAL A 290 -1.96 16.85 -4.82
CA VAL A 290 -2.65 16.07 -5.87
C VAL A 290 -4.17 16.06 -5.71
N GLU A 291 -4.69 16.32 -4.51
CA GLU A 291 -6.12 16.48 -4.25
C GLU A 291 -6.67 17.83 -4.76
N LYS A 292 -5.81 18.82 -4.95
CA LYS A 292 -6.24 20.13 -5.42
C LYS A 292 -6.73 20.06 -6.85
N LYS A 293 -7.89 20.67 -7.11
CA LYS A 293 -8.45 20.82 -8.47
C LYS A 293 -7.57 21.73 -9.33
N ALA A 294 -7.57 21.47 -10.62
CA ALA A 294 -6.98 22.38 -11.60
C ALA A 294 -7.86 23.62 -11.70
N LEU A 295 -7.36 24.73 -11.17
CA LEU A 295 -8.01 26.03 -11.30
C LEU A 295 -7.34 26.83 -12.43
N PHE A 296 -8.11 27.62 -13.12
CA PHE A 296 -7.62 28.48 -14.19
C PHE A 296 -7.69 29.93 -13.77
N ASP A 297 -6.65 30.71 -14.07
CA ASP A 297 -6.65 32.16 -13.96
C ASP A 297 -7.23 32.81 -15.22
N ASN A 298 -7.34 34.14 -15.21
CA ASN A 298 -7.83 34.89 -16.35
C ASN A 298 -6.98 34.80 -17.63
N ARG A 299 -5.79 34.14 -17.53
CA ARG A 299 -4.90 33.84 -18.66
C ARG A 299 -4.95 32.38 -19.05
N LEU A 300 -5.91 31.62 -18.50
CA LEU A 300 -6.04 30.17 -18.68
C LEU A 300 -4.83 29.39 -18.18
N ASN A 301 -4.09 29.93 -17.21
CA ASN A 301 -3.02 29.18 -16.57
C ASN A 301 -3.60 28.15 -15.62
N PRO A 302 -3.32 26.86 -15.81
CA PRO A 302 -3.71 25.86 -14.85
C PRO A 302 -2.86 26.00 -13.59
N GLN A 303 -3.53 26.16 -12.47
CA GLN A 303 -2.88 26.33 -11.17
C GLN A 303 -3.12 25.10 -10.29
N GLN A 304 -2.22 24.87 -9.37
CA GLN A 304 -2.34 23.96 -8.21
C GLN A 304 -2.29 22.46 -8.46
N SER A 305 -2.83 21.91 -9.57
CA SER A 305 -2.84 20.47 -9.82
C SER A 305 -1.66 20.03 -10.69
N PRO A 306 -1.00 18.89 -10.38
CA PRO A 306 0.02 18.34 -11.27
C PRO A 306 -0.61 17.79 -12.56
N ASP A 307 0.14 17.87 -13.66
CA ASP A 307 -0.24 17.26 -14.94
C ASP A 307 0.03 15.77 -14.96
N ILE A 308 1.14 15.38 -14.37
CA ILE A 308 1.67 14.02 -14.45
C ILE A 308 2.02 13.52 -13.07
N ILE A 309 1.61 12.30 -12.81
CA ILE A 309 1.93 11.56 -11.60
C ILE A 309 2.62 10.27 -12.00
N LEU A 310 3.92 10.16 -11.69
CA LEU A 310 4.70 8.96 -11.92
C LEU A 310 4.66 8.08 -10.68
N ALA A 311 4.16 6.87 -10.79
CA ALA A 311 3.92 6.02 -9.64
C ALA A 311 4.50 4.61 -9.80
N THR A 312 4.85 3.99 -8.69
CA THR A 312 5.14 2.56 -8.58
C THR A 312 4.08 1.88 -7.73
N ASN A 313 4.33 0.68 -7.23
CA ASN A 313 3.43 -0.08 -6.35
C ASN A 313 2.90 0.71 -5.14
N MET A 314 3.54 1.81 -4.76
CA MET A 314 3.05 2.68 -3.69
C MET A 314 1.64 3.24 -3.96
N ILE A 315 1.23 3.39 -5.23
CA ILE A 315 -0.11 3.82 -5.58
C ILE A 315 -1.17 2.76 -5.23
N SER A 316 -0.80 1.49 -5.19
CA SER A 316 -1.74 0.40 -4.89
C SER A 316 -2.17 0.37 -3.42
N VAL A 317 -1.42 1.01 -2.51
CA VAL A 317 -1.66 0.95 -1.06
C VAL A 317 -2.05 2.33 -0.52
N GLY A 318 -3.23 2.42 0.12
CA GLY A 318 -3.61 3.52 0.99
C GLY A 318 -3.90 4.89 0.35
N ILE A 319 -3.79 5.05 -0.98
CA ILE A 319 -4.06 6.33 -1.66
C ILE A 319 -5.48 6.34 -2.21
N ASP A 320 -6.26 7.35 -1.84
CA ASP A 320 -7.62 7.56 -2.32
C ASP A 320 -7.79 8.97 -2.87
N ILE A 321 -7.64 9.13 -4.18
CA ILE A 321 -7.80 10.39 -4.90
C ILE A 321 -8.90 10.23 -5.94
N SER A 322 -10.07 10.75 -5.65
CA SER A 322 -11.28 10.56 -6.46
C SER A 322 -11.22 11.22 -7.85
N ARG A 323 -10.41 12.26 -8.02
CA ARG A 323 -10.27 13.02 -9.27
C ARG A 323 -9.36 12.37 -10.32
N TRP A 324 -8.76 11.22 -10.05
CA TRP A 324 -7.90 10.53 -11.02
C TRP A 324 -8.74 9.63 -11.93
N ASN A 325 -8.86 10.01 -13.20
CA ASN A 325 -9.65 9.23 -14.17
C ASN A 325 -8.86 8.83 -15.43
N MET A 326 -7.58 9.18 -15.52
CA MET A 326 -6.69 8.71 -16.59
C MET A 326 -5.45 8.02 -16.05
N MET A 327 -5.17 6.82 -16.56
CA MET A 327 -3.98 6.06 -16.20
C MET A 327 -3.31 5.44 -17.44
N LEU A 328 -1.98 5.52 -17.45
CA LEU A 328 -1.13 4.75 -18.35
C LEU A 328 -0.39 3.67 -17.55
N MET A 329 -0.71 2.41 -17.78
CA MET A 329 0.08 1.27 -17.32
C MET A 329 1.25 1.07 -18.30
N SER A 330 2.36 1.76 -18.05
CA SER A 330 3.55 1.72 -18.92
C SER A 330 4.28 0.38 -18.82
N SER A 331 4.25 -0.23 -17.65
CA SER A 331 4.67 -1.61 -17.42
C SER A 331 3.62 -2.36 -16.60
N LEU A 332 3.41 -3.63 -16.94
CA LEU A 332 2.41 -4.46 -16.25
C LEU A 332 2.99 -5.06 -14.98
N PRO A 333 2.27 -5.00 -13.85
CA PRO A 333 2.67 -5.67 -12.62
C PRO A 333 2.90 -7.17 -12.80
N CYS A 334 3.74 -7.75 -11.95
CA CYS A 334 4.00 -9.19 -11.99
C CYS A 334 2.79 -10.01 -11.54
N SER A 335 1.94 -9.48 -10.67
CA SER A 335 0.73 -10.15 -10.19
C SER A 335 -0.54 -9.48 -10.72
N THR A 336 -1.56 -10.29 -10.92
CA THR A 336 -2.91 -9.82 -11.27
C THR A 336 -3.53 -9.03 -10.13
N ALA A 337 -3.26 -9.42 -8.88
CA ALA A 337 -3.70 -8.69 -7.70
C ALA A 337 -3.21 -7.22 -7.71
N GLU A 338 -1.92 -7.00 -7.94
CA GLU A 338 -1.33 -5.67 -8.02
C GLU A 338 -1.88 -4.87 -9.21
N TYR A 339 -2.13 -5.53 -10.35
CA TYR A 339 -2.78 -4.93 -11.51
C TYR A 339 -4.17 -4.39 -11.15
N ILE A 340 -4.99 -5.21 -10.50
CA ILE A 340 -6.35 -4.84 -10.06
C ILE A 340 -6.28 -3.68 -9.08
N GLN A 341 -5.44 -3.76 -8.08
CA GLN A 341 -5.30 -2.74 -7.03
C GLN A 341 -4.82 -1.39 -7.57
N SER A 342 -3.83 -1.41 -8.47
CA SER A 342 -3.31 -0.18 -9.09
C SER A 342 -4.36 0.46 -9.98
N THR A 343 -5.03 -0.31 -10.85
CA THR A 343 -6.05 0.22 -11.75
C THR A 343 -7.34 0.63 -11.03
N SER A 344 -7.63 0.04 -9.87
CA SER A 344 -8.79 0.42 -9.05
C SER A 344 -8.69 1.79 -8.40
N ARG A 345 -7.51 2.44 -8.45
CA ARG A 345 -7.32 3.82 -8.00
C ARG A 345 -7.87 4.87 -8.96
N ILE A 346 -8.22 4.45 -10.17
CA ILE A 346 -8.74 5.30 -11.23
C ILE A 346 -10.25 5.08 -11.39
N ALA A 347 -10.96 6.14 -11.79
CA ALA A 347 -12.40 6.09 -12.04
C ALA A 347 -13.21 5.63 -10.82
N ARG A 348 -13.05 6.33 -9.72
CA ARG A 348 -13.81 6.05 -8.48
C ARG A 348 -15.12 6.85 -8.39
N SER A 349 -15.12 8.07 -8.91
CA SER A 349 -16.27 8.99 -8.85
C SER A 349 -16.83 9.38 -10.22
N ALA A 350 -16.04 9.19 -11.28
CA ALA A 350 -16.41 9.50 -12.66
C ALA A 350 -15.86 8.44 -13.60
N GLU A 351 -16.34 8.43 -14.85
CA GLU A 351 -15.81 7.56 -15.89
C GLU A 351 -14.31 7.80 -16.10
N GLY A 352 -13.54 6.74 -16.32
CA GLY A 352 -12.11 6.86 -16.53
C GLY A 352 -11.53 5.82 -17.48
N LEU A 353 -10.32 6.11 -17.93
CA LEU A 353 -9.59 5.33 -18.92
C LEU A 353 -8.27 4.81 -18.36
N VAL A 354 -8.07 3.50 -18.44
CA VAL A 354 -6.80 2.85 -18.19
C VAL A 354 -6.22 2.33 -19.51
N VAL A 355 -5.10 2.90 -19.93
CA VAL A 355 -4.37 2.47 -21.12
C VAL A 355 -3.25 1.53 -20.73
N ASN A 356 -3.28 0.30 -21.21
CA ASN A 356 -2.27 -0.71 -20.94
C ASN A 356 -1.31 -0.79 -22.13
N LEU A 357 -0.03 -0.51 -21.92
CA LEU A 357 1.00 -0.60 -22.94
C LEU A 357 1.69 -1.96 -22.89
N PHE A 358 1.47 -2.78 -23.91
CA PHE A 358 2.01 -4.12 -24.01
C PHE A 358 3.33 -4.16 -24.79
N SER A 359 4.33 -4.81 -24.19
CA SER A 359 5.62 -5.05 -24.83
C SER A 359 5.56 -6.32 -25.69
N ARG A 360 5.91 -6.21 -26.96
CA ARG A 360 6.04 -7.38 -27.86
C ARG A 360 7.23 -8.28 -27.55
N ARG A 361 8.16 -7.81 -26.71
CA ARG A 361 9.38 -8.56 -26.37
C ARG A 361 9.21 -9.43 -25.13
N ALA A 362 8.21 -9.19 -24.31
CA ALA A 362 7.95 -9.94 -23.10
C ALA A 362 6.81 -10.93 -23.34
N VAL A 363 7.09 -12.22 -23.20
CA VAL A 363 6.12 -13.31 -23.45
C VAL A 363 4.82 -13.12 -22.67
N ARG A 364 4.90 -12.81 -21.38
CA ARG A 364 3.72 -12.56 -20.55
C ARG A 364 2.89 -11.38 -21.06
N SER A 365 3.56 -10.29 -21.46
CA SER A 365 2.90 -9.10 -21.98
C SER A 365 2.14 -9.42 -23.28
N LEU A 366 2.76 -10.19 -24.18
CA LEU A 366 2.16 -10.61 -25.43
C LEU A 366 0.94 -11.52 -25.19
N SER A 367 1.09 -12.52 -24.34
CA SER A 367 -0.01 -13.44 -23.99
C SER A 367 -1.21 -12.70 -23.38
N LEU A 368 -0.98 -11.73 -22.51
CA LEU A 368 -2.06 -10.90 -21.94
C LEU A 368 -2.71 -10.01 -23.01
N TYR A 369 -1.95 -9.52 -23.98
CA TYR A 369 -2.49 -8.73 -25.08
C TYR A 369 -3.38 -9.58 -26.00
N GLU A 370 -2.93 -10.78 -26.37
CA GLU A 370 -3.68 -11.71 -27.23
C GLU A 370 -5.00 -12.16 -26.57
N ASN A 371 -4.99 -12.32 -25.25
CA ASN A 371 -6.17 -12.71 -24.46
C ASN A 371 -6.84 -11.52 -23.74
N TYR A 372 -6.61 -10.30 -24.21
CA TYR A 372 -6.97 -9.07 -23.49
C TYR A 372 -8.44 -9.01 -23.08
N THR A 373 -9.35 -9.27 -23.99
CA THR A 373 -10.80 -9.23 -23.74
C THR A 373 -11.22 -10.30 -22.73
N ALA A 374 -10.77 -11.55 -22.93
CA ALA A 374 -11.08 -12.66 -22.04
C ALA A 374 -10.53 -12.41 -20.62
N PHE A 375 -9.32 -11.88 -20.52
CA PHE A 375 -8.71 -11.49 -19.26
C PHE A 375 -9.56 -10.44 -18.52
N HIS A 376 -9.92 -9.33 -19.17
CA HIS A 376 -10.67 -8.26 -18.52
C HIS A 376 -12.12 -8.61 -18.20
N HIS A 377 -12.73 -9.53 -18.93
CA HIS A 377 -14.07 -10.06 -18.58
C HIS A 377 -14.09 -10.79 -17.23
N SER A 378 -12.97 -11.34 -16.81
CA SER A 378 -12.93 -12.17 -15.61
C SER A 378 -11.58 -12.14 -14.89
N TYR A 379 -10.94 -10.95 -14.83
CA TYR A 379 -9.57 -10.84 -14.31
C TYR A 379 -9.41 -11.27 -12.85
N TYR A 380 -10.49 -11.25 -12.04
CA TYR A 380 -10.48 -11.83 -10.70
C TYR A 380 -10.23 -13.35 -10.67
N LYS A 381 -10.56 -14.07 -11.76
CA LYS A 381 -10.25 -15.52 -11.89
C LYS A 381 -8.75 -15.79 -12.07
N TYR A 382 -8.01 -14.79 -12.55
CA TYR A 382 -6.57 -14.89 -12.81
C TYR A 382 -5.72 -14.40 -11.64
N VAL A 383 -6.35 -14.01 -10.52
CA VAL A 383 -5.61 -13.67 -9.31
C VAL A 383 -4.84 -14.89 -8.84
N GLU A 384 -3.55 -14.73 -8.68
CA GLU A 384 -2.64 -15.77 -8.26
C GLU A 384 -2.93 -16.17 -6.80
N PRO A 385 -2.90 -17.46 -6.47
CA PRO A 385 -3.02 -17.90 -5.09
C PRO A 385 -1.81 -17.39 -4.29
N LEU A 386 -2.07 -16.80 -3.15
CA LEU A 386 -0.99 -16.41 -2.23
C LEU A 386 -0.33 -17.69 -1.69
N SER A 387 1.00 -17.76 -1.78
CA SER A 387 1.77 -18.85 -1.23
C SER A 387 2.57 -18.39 -0.03
N ILE A 388 2.44 -19.12 1.07
CA ILE A 388 3.28 -18.98 2.25
C ILE A 388 3.96 -20.32 2.48
N THR A 389 5.28 -20.28 2.56
CA THR A 389 6.09 -21.43 3.02
C THR A 389 6.66 -21.06 4.38
N PRO A 390 5.93 -21.34 5.48
CA PRO A 390 6.24 -20.76 6.78
C PRO A 390 7.60 -21.21 7.32
N LEU A 391 8.06 -22.39 6.95
CA LEU A 391 9.34 -22.96 7.39
C LEU A 391 10.23 -23.28 6.18
N THR A 392 11.23 -22.44 5.94
CA THR A 392 12.33 -22.75 5.03
C THR A 392 13.63 -22.92 5.82
N ARG A 393 14.54 -23.76 5.34
CA ARG A 393 15.87 -23.93 5.97
C ARG A 393 16.57 -22.59 6.17
N SER A 394 16.51 -21.72 5.16
CA SER A 394 17.11 -20.39 5.23
C SER A 394 16.54 -19.53 6.36
N LEU A 395 15.24 -19.61 6.65
CA LEU A 395 14.63 -18.87 7.75
C LEU A 395 15.02 -19.43 9.11
N ILE A 396 15.09 -20.75 9.24
CA ILE A 396 15.52 -21.42 10.48
C ILE A 396 16.97 -21.05 10.81
N GLN A 397 17.84 -20.98 9.79
CA GLN A 397 19.24 -20.60 9.95
C GLN A 397 19.45 -19.11 10.27
N ASN A 398 18.46 -18.27 10.01
CA ASN A 398 18.51 -16.84 10.33
C ASN A 398 18.14 -16.57 11.80
N LYS A 399 18.40 -15.33 12.24
CA LYS A 399 18.13 -14.85 13.63
C LYS A 399 16.64 -14.91 14.05
N ILE A 400 15.71 -15.24 13.15
CA ILE A 400 14.27 -15.30 13.43
C ILE A 400 13.94 -16.34 14.51
N LEU A 401 14.62 -17.47 14.49
CA LEU A 401 14.45 -18.50 15.51
C LEU A 401 14.77 -17.97 16.92
N ASN A 402 15.76 -17.10 17.03
CA ASN A 402 16.14 -16.45 18.29
C ASN A 402 15.00 -15.58 18.84
N ASN A 403 14.18 -14.97 17.98
CA ASN A 403 13.07 -14.14 18.42
C ASN A 403 12.01 -14.95 19.18
N ILE A 404 11.64 -16.11 18.64
CA ILE A 404 10.70 -17.02 19.30
C ILE A 404 11.29 -17.54 20.62
N LEU A 405 12.55 -17.92 20.57
CA LEU A 405 13.26 -18.43 21.74
C LEU A 405 13.32 -17.38 22.86
N CYS A 406 13.60 -16.10 22.53
CA CYS A 406 13.55 -14.98 23.47
C CYS A 406 12.15 -14.78 24.05
N CYS A 407 11.10 -14.86 23.23
CA CYS A 407 9.73 -14.73 23.68
C CYS A 407 9.36 -15.84 24.67
N VAL A 408 9.70 -17.10 24.36
CA VAL A 408 9.42 -18.25 25.22
C VAL A 408 10.22 -18.16 26.53
N LYS A 409 11.51 -17.78 26.49
CA LYS A 409 12.34 -17.61 27.69
C LYS A 409 11.78 -16.54 28.63
N LYS A 410 11.33 -15.42 28.11
CA LYS A 410 10.70 -14.36 28.92
C LYS A 410 9.42 -14.83 29.64
N THR A 411 8.71 -15.79 29.07
CA THR A 411 7.51 -16.36 29.71
C THR A 411 7.83 -17.48 30.71
N MET A 412 9.05 -18.03 30.66
CA MET A 412 9.53 -19.11 31.54
C MET A 412 10.92 -18.77 32.10
N PRO A 413 11.04 -17.67 32.88
CA PRO A 413 12.35 -17.20 33.32
C PRO A 413 13.11 -18.20 34.18
N GLU A 414 12.40 -19.05 34.96
CA GLU A 414 12.95 -20.09 35.83
C GLU A 414 13.40 -21.34 35.11
N LYS A 415 12.98 -21.58 33.85
CA LYS A 415 13.30 -22.76 33.07
C LYS A 415 14.72 -22.70 32.52
N SER A 416 15.37 -23.87 32.42
CA SER A 416 16.66 -24.00 31.76
C SER A 416 16.54 -23.67 30.25
N LEU A 417 17.67 -23.36 29.62
CA LEU A 417 17.68 -23.06 28.18
C LEU A 417 17.24 -24.29 27.36
N ASP A 418 17.61 -25.49 27.76
CA ASP A 418 17.22 -26.71 27.08
C ASP A 418 15.72 -26.99 27.17
N GLU A 419 15.08 -26.67 28.29
CA GLU A 419 13.63 -26.77 28.42
C GLU A 419 12.93 -25.73 27.52
N VAL A 420 13.47 -24.51 27.40
CA VAL A 420 12.96 -23.50 26.51
C VAL A 420 13.11 -23.87 25.03
N LYS A 421 14.26 -24.45 24.64
CA LYS A 421 14.46 -24.98 23.28
C LYS A 421 13.44 -26.07 22.93
N LYS A 422 13.23 -27.02 23.84
CA LYS A 422 12.22 -28.08 23.66
C LYS A 422 10.81 -27.50 23.49
N GLU A 423 10.48 -26.48 24.25
CA GLU A 423 9.17 -25.81 24.12
C GLU A 423 9.05 -25.06 22.77
N VAL A 424 10.10 -24.39 22.29
CA VAL A 424 10.13 -23.79 20.96
C VAL A 424 9.94 -24.84 19.86
N VAL A 425 10.64 -25.96 19.94
CA VAL A 425 10.45 -27.06 18.98
C VAL A 425 9.00 -27.54 19.01
N ARG A 426 8.44 -27.79 20.20
CA ARG A 426 7.04 -28.21 20.34
C ARG A 426 6.08 -27.23 19.70
N ILE A 427 6.21 -25.92 19.97
CA ILE A 427 5.36 -24.86 19.39
C ILE A 427 5.42 -24.89 17.86
N LEU A 428 6.63 -25.01 17.28
CA LEU A 428 6.81 -24.97 15.83
C LEU A 428 6.36 -26.26 15.14
N VAL A 429 6.60 -27.42 15.79
CA VAL A 429 6.13 -28.70 15.29
C VAL A 429 4.60 -28.74 15.24
N ASP A 430 3.95 -28.39 16.35
CA ASP A 430 2.48 -28.35 16.43
C ASP A 430 1.88 -27.37 15.43
N ARG A 431 2.48 -26.17 15.33
CA ARG A 431 1.93 -25.11 14.47
C ARG A 431 2.07 -25.40 12.99
N PHE A 432 3.21 -25.93 12.56
CA PHE A 432 3.50 -26.14 11.14
C PHE A 432 3.39 -27.58 10.68
N GLU A 433 2.95 -28.50 11.56
CA GLU A 433 2.82 -29.94 11.28
C GLU A 433 4.11 -30.53 10.70
N LEU A 434 5.22 -30.24 11.36
CA LEU A 434 6.54 -30.64 10.89
C LEU A 434 6.72 -32.17 10.93
N ASN A 435 7.33 -32.71 9.87
CA ASN A 435 7.76 -34.07 9.86
C ASN A 435 9.05 -34.27 10.69
N GLU A 436 9.35 -35.47 11.05
CA GLU A 436 10.53 -35.85 11.87
C GLU A 436 11.83 -35.25 11.33
N ARG A 437 12.05 -35.28 10.01
CA ARG A 437 13.26 -34.76 9.38
C ARG A 437 13.41 -33.22 9.56
N MET A 438 12.32 -32.47 9.56
CA MET A 438 12.36 -31.03 9.82
C MET A 438 12.48 -30.74 11.32
N GLN A 439 11.90 -31.55 12.15
CA GLN A 439 12.10 -31.47 13.59
C GLN A 439 13.57 -31.70 13.97
N ASP A 440 14.20 -32.77 13.50
CA ASP A 440 15.62 -33.04 13.72
C ASP A 440 16.54 -31.93 13.22
N PHE A 441 16.14 -31.28 12.09
CA PHE A 441 16.89 -30.17 11.58
C PHE A 441 16.75 -28.93 12.49
N LEU A 442 15.55 -28.68 13.01
CA LEU A 442 15.27 -27.57 13.92
C LEU A 442 16.01 -27.71 15.24
N GLU A 443 16.03 -28.92 15.79
CA GLU A 443 16.75 -29.26 17.03
C GLU A 443 18.25 -29.03 16.88
N ARG A 444 18.85 -29.50 15.79
CA ARG A 444 20.28 -29.29 15.49
C ARG A 444 20.64 -27.83 15.35
N GLU A 445 19.83 -27.04 14.63
CA GLU A 445 20.08 -25.60 14.47
C GLU A 445 19.98 -24.83 15.79
N LEU A 446 19.12 -25.28 16.71
CA LEU A 446 19.04 -24.71 18.07
C LEU A 446 20.23 -25.07 18.94
N GLU A 447 20.83 -26.26 18.76
CA GLU A 447 22.05 -26.68 19.43
C GLU A 447 23.27 -25.92 18.90
N GLU A 448 23.46 -25.83 17.57
CA GLU A 448 24.61 -25.18 16.95
C GLU A 448 24.71 -23.66 17.24
N LYS A 449 23.58 -23.00 17.52
CA LYS A 449 23.58 -21.60 17.88
C LYS A 449 24.12 -21.27 19.25
N GLU A 450 24.25 -22.24 20.10
CA GLU A 450 24.87 -22.11 21.44
C GLU A 450 26.36 -21.82 21.36
N ASP A 451 27.06 -22.39 20.38
CA ASP A 451 28.49 -22.24 20.18
C ASP A 451 28.91 -20.88 19.57
N LYS A 452 28.00 -20.18 18.92
CA LYS A 452 28.26 -18.94 18.23
C LYS A 452 27.79 -17.70 19.03
N ASN A 453 28.38 -17.41 20.18
CA ASN A 453 28.35 -16.13 20.96
C ASN A 453 27.24 -15.05 20.65
N ASP A 454 26.49 -15.19 19.57
CA ASP A 454 25.44 -14.30 19.07
C ASP A 454 24.15 -14.39 19.91
N TYR A 455 23.91 -15.57 20.50
CA TYR A 455 22.79 -15.87 21.37
C TYR A 455 23.02 -15.32 22.78
N ALA A 456 24.23 -15.49 23.30
CA ALA A 456 24.63 -14.99 24.62
C ALA A 456 24.64 -13.47 24.71
N SER A 457 24.83 -12.74 23.58
CA SER A 457 24.71 -11.27 23.56
C SER A 457 23.24 -10.83 23.63
N SER A 458 22.36 -11.50 22.90
CA SER A 458 20.90 -11.20 22.93
C SER A 458 20.27 -11.56 24.28
N LEU A 459 20.74 -12.61 24.95
CA LEU A 459 20.28 -12.96 26.31
C LEU A 459 20.87 -12.03 27.37
N ARG A 460 22.13 -11.63 27.26
CA ARG A 460 22.76 -10.65 28.20
C ARG A 460 22.08 -9.30 28.12
N ASP A 461 21.67 -8.85 26.93
CA ASP A 461 20.87 -7.63 26.76
C ASP A 461 19.50 -7.76 27.44
N ILE A 462 18.90 -8.96 27.43
CA ILE A 462 17.63 -9.26 28.09
C ILE A 462 17.81 -9.34 29.60
N GLU A 463 18.82 -10.05 30.09
CA GLU A 463 19.13 -10.18 31.52
C GLU A 463 19.58 -8.83 32.13
N GLY A 464 20.34 -8.02 31.38
CA GLY A 464 20.70 -6.66 31.77
C GLY A 464 19.49 -5.75 31.94
N ASN A 465 18.53 -5.81 31.02
CA ASN A 465 17.30 -5.02 31.10
C ASN A 465 16.37 -5.49 32.24
N ILE A 466 16.32 -6.79 32.53
CA ILE A 466 15.57 -7.33 33.68
C ILE A 466 16.23 -6.92 35.00
N ALA A 467 17.55 -6.97 35.09
CA ALA A 467 18.30 -6.55 36.29
C ALA A 467 18.20 -5.05 36.57
N ILE A 468 18.14 -4.21 35.53
CA ILE A 468 17.89 -2.77 35.68
C ILE A 468 16.48 -2.50 36.18
N ARG A 469 15.47 -3.17 35.62
CA ARG A 469 14.07 -3.03 36.09
C ARG A 469 13.83 -3.52 37.53
N ILE A 470 14.49 -4.61 37.95
CA ILE A 470 14.41 -5.09 39.33
C ILE A 470 15.04 -4.07 40.29
N LYS A 471 16.09 -3.36 39.88
CA LYS A 471 16.68 -2.27 40.65
C LYS A 471 15.78 -1.02 40.71
N GLU A 472 15.06 -0.71 39.66
CA GLU A 472 14.11 0.40 39.61
C GLU A 472 12.81 0.17 40.39
N LEU A 473 12.42 -1.10 40.58
CA LEU A 473 11.24 -1.50 41.40
C LEU A 473 11.53 -1.57 42.89
N ASN A 474 12.77 -1.50 43.33
CA ASN A 474 13.22 -1.55 44.73
C ASN A 474 13.61 -0.16 45.28
N TYR A 475 13.23 0.95 44.60
CA TYR A 475 13.35 2.31 45.07
C TYR A 475 11.97 2.98 45.22
#